data_69ccf73a9c750c9de166086947882544
#
_entry.id   69ccf73a9c750c9de166086947882544
#
_cell.length_a   1.000
_cell.length_b   1.000
_cell.length_c   1.000
_cell.angle_alpha   90.00
_cell.angle_beta   90.00
_cell.angle_gamma   90.00
#
_symmetry.space_group_name_H-M   'P 1'
#
loop_
_entity.id
_entity.type
_entity.pdbx_description
1 polymer ?
#
loop_
_entity_poly.entity_id
_entity_poly.type
_entity_poly.pdbx_seq_one_letter_code
_entity_poly.pdbx_strand_id
1 'polypeptide(L)'
;MTLAPVPQEKNTSSATANSPKAIAMSVNLLPPDEKSLFPIAGVKIGIVEAGIRKQGRKDLSVFLLDPGCSVGGVFTTNRFCAAPVQICQTHLKQGEEIRALLVNTGNANAGTGADGLARAHSTCVALAERLNVKPNQILPFSTGVIMESLPSERIIAGLDSAIKNAKADDWLSAAQAIMTTDTAPKAFGVQIAIGGKTVSITGISKGAGMIRPNMATMLGFIATDACVNPALMQPIANALAEGSFNRITVDGDTSTNDSLVIVASNQAGHARIESLQSKEGQLFFNAMLEVARQLAQAIVRDGEGATKFMTVQVEGGNSVQECSQVAYAIAHSPLVKTAFYASDPNLGRILAAVGYAGIEDLDQSLIELYLDEVHVATHGGRHPNYQEADGQRVMQQSEITVRVELGRGSATHTVWTCDFSHEYVTINADYRS
;
A
#
# COMPACT_ATOMS: atom_id res chain seq x y z
N MET A 1 -52.18 -53.04 2.53
CA MET A 1 -51.76 -51.97 3.47
C MET A 1 -51.31 -50.78 2.65
N THR A 2 -52.18 -49.83 2.54
CA THR A 2 -52.02 -48.59 1.77
C THR A 2 -51.52 -47.52 2.72
N LEU A 3 -50.34 -46.97 2.44
CA LEU A 3 -49.77 -45.85 3.20
C LEU A 3 -50.43 -44.56 2.76
N ALA A 4 -50.88 -43.74 3.75
CA ALA A 4 -51.47 -42.44 3.57
C ALA A 4 -50.39 -41.36 3.28
N PRO A 5 -50.70 -40.30 2.53
CA PRO A 5 -49.73 -39.25 2.19
C PRO A 5 -49.49 -38.29 3.37
N VAL A 6 -48.20 -37.89 3.52
CA VAL A 6 -47.72 -36.88 4.49
C VAL A 6 -48.13 -35.49 4.01
N PRO A 7 -48.58 -34.58 4.88
CA PRO A 7 -48.92 -33.20 4.50
C PRO A 7 -47.66 -32.37 4.21
N GLN A 8 -47.65 -31.64 3.10
CA GLN A 8 -46.65 -30.61 2.80
C GLN A 8 -46.92 -29.33 3.62
N GLU A 9 -45.98 -28.99 4.50
CA GLU A 9 -45.98 -27.67 5.14
C GLU A 9 -45.61 -26.59 4.11
N LYS A 10 -46.43 -25.56 4.03
CA LYS A 10 -46.17 -24.34 3.25
C LYS A 10 -45.14 -23.53 3.95
N ASN A 11 -43.89 -23.52 3.43
CA ASN A 11 -42.88 -22.55 3.83
C ASN A 11 -43.28 -21.14 3.35
N THR A 12 -43.77 -20.32 4.27
CA THR A 12 -43.85 -18.88 4.09
C THR A 12 -42.47 -18.28 4.33
N SER A 13 -41.75 -17.98 3.27
CA SER A 13 -40.51 -17.20 3.36
C SER A 13 -40.84 -15.77 3.78
N SER A 14 -40.58 -15.46 5.04
CA SER A 14 -40.50 -14.06 5.49
C SER A 14 -39.21 -13.45 4.87
N ALA A 15 -39.42 -12.47 3.98
CA ALA A 15 -38.35 -11.62 3.50
C ALA A 15 -37.74 -10.87 4.70
N THR A 16 -36.58 -11.29 5.15
CA THR A 16 -35.75 -10.54 6.09
C THR A 16 -35.27 -9.27 5.39
N ALA A 17 -35.73 -8.14 5.86
CA ALA A 17 -35.24 -6.83 5.45
C ALA A 17 -33.72 -6.78 5.54
N ASN A 18 -33.05 -6.43 4.43
CA ASN A 18 -31.62 -6.12 4.40
C ASN A 18 -31.38 -4.93 5.34
N SER A 19 -30.87 -5.20 6.54
CA SER A 19 -30.23 -4.17 7.35
C SER A 19 -29.04 -3.62 6.54
N PRO A 20 -28.81 -2.31 6.51
CA PRO A 20 -27.62 -1.78 5.87
C PRO A 20 -26.39 -2.44 6.52
N LYS A 21 -25.57 -3.14 5.73
CA LYS A 21 -24.28 -3.71 6.21
C LYS A 21 -23.51 -2.57 6.84
N ALA A 22 -23.18 -2.69 8.12
CA ALA A 22 -22.24 -1.77 8.76
C ALA A 22 -20.93 -1.84 7.97
N ILE A 23 -20.55 -0.73 7.36
CA ILE A 23 -19.26 -0.60 6.67
C ILE A 23 -18.22 -0.80 7.77
N ALA A 24 -17.39 -1.85 7.65
CA ALA A 24 -16.28 -2.08 8.56
C ALA A 24 -15.40 -0.82 8.52
N MET A 25 -15.25 -0.16 9.65
CA MET A 25 -14.38 1.02 9.75
C MET A 25 -12.93 0.53 9.81
N SER A 26 -12.05 1.19 9.07
CA SER A 26 -10.61 0.96 9.12
C SER A 26 -10.06 1.08 10.56
N VAL A 27 -9.02 0.29 10.89
CA VAL A 27 -8.48 0.19 12.25
C VAL A 27 -7.72 1.47 12.63
N ASN A 28 -8.33 2.31 13.47
CA ASN A 28 -7.73 3.55 13.96
C ASN A 28 -7.12 4.44 12.85
N LEU A 29 -7.67 4.37 11.64
CA LEU A 29 -7.27 5.25 10.54
C LEU A 29 -8.14 6.50 10.57
N LEU A 30 -7.53 7.62 10.95
CA LEU A 30 -8.20 8.91 10.89
C LEU A 30 -8.30 9.39 9.44
N PRO A 31 -9.39 10.08 9.06
CA PRO A 31 -9.45 10.75 7.77
C PRO A 31 -8.25 11.70 7.60
N PRO A 32 -7.69 11.81 6.37
CA PRO A 32 -6.62 12.77 6.12
C PRO A 32 -7.03 14.19 6.50
N ASP A 33 -6.15 14.90 7.23
CA ASP A 33 -6.35 16.31 7.52
C ASP A 33 -5.94 17.13 6.28
N GLU A 34 -6.92 17.70 5.59
CA GLU A 34 -6.70 18.50 4.38
C GLU A 34 -5.70 19.64 4.60
N LYS A 35 -5.61 20.20 5.82
CA LYS A 35 -4.69 21.29 6.15
C LYS A 35 -3.23 20.82 6.18
N SER A 36 -3.00 19.54 6.37
CA SER A 36 -1.68 18.92 6.33
C SER A 36 -1.29 18.37 4.95
N LEU A 37 -2.18 18.46 3.96
CA LEU A 37 -1.90 18.08 2.57
C LEU A 37 -1.41 19.32 1.81
N PHE A 38 -0.12 19.58 1.92
CA PHE A 38 0.49 20.77 1.35
C PHE A 38 0.55 20.71 -0.17
N PRO A 39 0.20 21.79 -0.89
CA PRO A 39 0.46 21.89 -2.31
C PRO A 39 1.97 21.81 -2.57
N ILE A 40 2.35 21.14 -3.64
CA ILE A 40 3.75 21.03 -4.07
C ILE A 40 3.98 21.94 -5.26
N ALA A 41 4.84 22.93 -5.11
CA ALA A 41 5.20 23.82 -6.20
C ALA A 41 5.72 23.00 -7.39
N GLY A 42 5.24 23.29 -8.61
CA GLY A 42 5.60 22.54 -9.82
C GLY A 42 4.86 21.23 -10.04
N VAL A 43 3.88 20.89 -9.18
CA VAL A 43 3.00 19.72 -9.36
C VAL A 43 1.55 20.18 -9.32
N LYS A 44 0.75 19.79 -10.32
CA LYS A 44 -0.70 20.01 -10.35
C LYS A 44 -1.41 18.69 -10.63
N ILE A 45 -2.58 18.51 -10.02
CA ILE A 45 -3.36 17.27 -10.11
C ILE A 45 -4.72 17.59 -10.70
N GLY A 46 -5.05 16.95 -11.81
CA GLY A 46 -6.36 17.04 -12.45
C GLY A 46 -7.10 15.73 -12.35
N ILE A 47 -8.37 15.80 -11.97
CA ILE A 47 -9.19 14.61 -11.70
C ILE A 47 -10.53 14.75 -12.42
N VAL A 48 -10.98 13.65 -13.01
CA VAL A 48 -12.27 13.58 -13.69
C VAL A 48 -12.94 12.21 -13.51
N GLU A 49 -14.24 12.18 -13.79
CA GLU A 49 -15.05 10.99 -13.96
C GLU A 49 -15.06 10.61 -15.44
N ALA A 50 -14.14 9.73 -15.84
CA ALA A 50 -14.05 9.26 -17.22
C ALA A 50 -14.99 8.08 -17.51
N GLY A 51 -15.60 7.49 -16.47
CA GLY A 51 -16.49 6.35 -16.57
C GLY A 51 -15.78 5.08 -17.04
N ILE A 52 -14.54 4.86 -16.56
CA ILE A 52 -13.68 3.75 -16.98
C ILE A 52 -14.37 2.41 -16.71
N ARG A 53 -14.95 2.23 -15.53
CA ARG A 53 -15.74 1.05 -15.19
C ARG A 53 -17.16 1.40 -14.72
N LYS A 54 -17.29 2.32 -13.76
CA LYS A 54 -18.57 2.75 -13.17
C LYS A 54 -18.76 4.25 -13.41
N GLN A 55 -19.96 4.69 -13.73
CA GLN A 55 -20.26 6.11 -13.84
C GLN A 55 -20.40 6.76 -12.44
N GLY A 56 -20.26 8.08 -12.35
CA GLY A 56 -20.40 8.82 -11.10
C GLY A 56 -19.23 8.61 -10.12
N ARG A 57 -18.07 8.24 -10.63
CA ARG A 57 -16.87 8.02 -9.82
C ARG A 57 -15.66 8.71 -10.44
N LYS A 58 -14.90 9.41 -9.62
CA LYS A 58 -13.57 9.89 -10.00
C LYS A 58 -12.68 8.66 -10.26
N ASP A 59 -12.21 8.49 -11.50
CA ASP A 59 -11.51 7.29 -11.95
C ASP A 59 -10.35 7.56 -12.92
N LEU A 60 -10.09 8.85 -13.21
CA LEU A 60 -8.96 9.29 -14.01
C LEU A 60 -8.27 10.47 -13.31
N SER A 61 -6.96 10.33 -13.06
CA SER A 61 -6.11 11.37 -12.47
C SER A 61 -4.90 11.63 -13.33
N VAL A 62 -4.54 12.89 -13.50
CA VAL A 62 -3.33 13.34 -14.20
C VAL A 62 -2.52 14.22 -13.28
N PHE A 63 -1.27 13.83 -13.00
CA PHE A 63 -0.30 14.68 -12.32
C PHE A 63 0.54 15.38 -13.39
N LEU A 64 0.45 16.69 -13.45
CA LEU A 64 1.23 17.52 -14.35
C LEU A 64 2.48 18.00 -13.61
N LEU A 65 3.65 17.77 -14.21
CA LEU A 65 4.95 18.11 -13.66
C LEU A 65 5.57 19.25 -14.45
N ASP A 66 5.97 20.30 -13.78
CA ASP A 66 6.70 21.39 -14.40
C ASP A 66 8.08 20.92 -14.90
N PRO A 67 8.70 21.60 -15.88
CA PRO A 67 10.08 21.34 -16.27
C PRO A 67 11.05 21.43 -15.08
N GLY A 68 12.05 20.54 -15.05
CA GLY A 68 13.04 20.46 -13.99
C GLY A 68 12.70 19.48 -12.87
N CYS A 69 11.56 18.79 -12.94
CA CYS A 69 11.21 17.73 -12.00
C CYS A 69 12.14 16.52 -12.16
N SER A 70 12.50 15.92 -11.04
CA SER A 70 13.25 14.65 -10.97
C SER A 70 12.33 13.56 -10.42
N VAL A 71 12.33 12.39 -11.04
CA VAL A 71 11.43 11.28 -10.71
C VAL A 71 12.22 10.01 -10.44
N GLY A 72 11.84 9.29 -9.39
CA GLY A 72 12.30 7.94 -9.10
C GLY A 72 11.09 7.00 -8.93
N GLY A 73 11.24 5.73 -9.32
CA GLY A 73 10.12 4.79 -9.24
C GLY A 73 10.55 3.37 -8.94
N VAL A 74 9.71 2.69 -8.19
CA VAL A 74 9.88 1.29 -7.82
C VAL A 74 8.61 0.54 -8.17
N PHE A 75 8.76 -0.66 -8.76
CA PHE A 75 7.66 -1.38 -9.39
C PHE A 75 7.64 -2.84 -8.97
N THR A 76 6.46 -3.48 -9.16
CA THR A 76 6.26 -4.89 -8.85
C THR A 76 7.33 -5.81 -9.44
N THR A 77 7.75 -6.80 -8.65
CA THR A 77 8.59 -7.91 -9.10
C THR A 77 7.78 -9.10 -9.62
N ASN A 78 6.44 -9.00 -9.59
CA ASN A 78 5.58 -10.04 -10.13
C ASN A 78 5.88 -10.27 -11.62
N ARG A 79 6.18 -11.51 -12.01
CA ARG A 79 6.51 -11.85 -13.40
C ARG A 79 5.31 -11.69 -14.34
N PHE A 80 4.09 -11.72 -13.79
CA PHE A 80 2.85 -11.39 -14.50
C PHE A 80 2.58 -9.88 -14.44
N CYS A 81 3.56 -9.11 -14.88
CA CYS A 81 3.60 -7.66 -14.76
C CYS A 81 2.62 -6.97 -15.72
N ALA A 82 1.85 -6.03 -15.20
CA ALA A 82 0.87 -5.27 -15.99
C ALA A 82 1.51 -4.37 -17.06
N ALA A 83 0.78 -4.11 -18.14
CA ALA A 83 1.24 -3.29 -19.26
C ALA A 83 1.72 -1.88 -18.82
N PRO A 84 0.99 -1.11 -17.99
CA PRO A 84 1.45 0.21 -17.54
C PRO A 84 2.79 0.15 -16.81
N VAL A 85 3.02 -0.86 -15.97
CA VAL A 85 4.29 -1.03 -15.26
C VAL A 85 5.46 -1.25 -16.22
N GLN A 86 5.28 -2.09 -17.26
CA GLN A 86 6.30 -2.32 -18.27
C GLN A 86 6.67 -1.03 -19.02
N ILE A 87 5.66 -0.19 -19.33
CA ILE A 87 5.86 1.11 -19.96
C ILE A 87 6.60 2.05 -19.01
N CYS A 88 6.21 2.18 -17.74
CA CYS A 88 6.89 3.00 -16.76
C CYS A 88 8.38 2.65 -16.63
N GLN A 89 8.69 1.34 -16.50
CA GLN A 89 10.07 0.87 -16.43
C GLN A 89 10.88 1.22 -17.68
N THR A 90 10.25 1.13 -18.85
CA THR A 90 10.88 1.48 -20.14
C THR A 90 11.14 2.98 -20.23
N HIS A 91 10.15 3.81 -19.92
CA HIS A 91 10.25 5.27 -20.01
C HIS A 91 11.29 5.83 -19.03
N LEU A 92 11.31 5.36 -17.78
CA LEU A 92 12.31 5.79 -16.80
C LEU A 92 13.74 5.38 -17.21
N LYS A 93 13.93 4.19 -17.81
CA LYS A 93 15.24 3.74 -18.31
C LYS A 93 15.75 4.60 -19.49
N GLN A 94 14.86 5.22 -20.25
CA GLN A 94 15.26 6.11 -21.36
C GLN A 94 15.84 7.44 -20.87
N GLY A 95 15.64 7.79 -19.58
CA GLY A 95 16.26 8.96 -18.96
C GLY A 95 15.72 10.30 -19.44
N GLU A 96 14.59 10.32 -20.14
CA GLU A 96 13.89 11.57 -20.49
C GLU A 96 13.22 12.14 -19.22
N GLU A 97 13.10 13.45 -19.18
CA GLU A 97 12.40 14.14 -18.09
C GLU A 97 10.92 13.79 -18.07
N ILE A 98 10.42 13.25 -16.98
CA ILE A 98 9.00 12.92 -16.84
C ILE A 98 8.18 14.19 -16.64
N ARG A 99 7.10 14.32 -17.42
CA ARG A 99 6.26 15.51 -17.47
C ARG A 99 4.83 15.27 -16.97
N ALA A 100 4.39 14.02 -16.90
CA ALA A 100 3.11 13.68 -16.29
C ALA A 100 3.04 12.24 -15.80
N LEU A 101 2.18 12.02 -14.78
CA LEU A 101 1.72 10.71 -14.37
C LEU A 101 0.24 10.59 -14.76
N LEU A 102 -0.15 9.48 -15.37
CA LEU A 102 -1.52 9.22 -15.82
C LEU A 102 -2.06 7.99 -15.09
N VAL A 103 -3.07 8.15 -14.24
CA VAL A 103 -3.59 7.08 -13.39
C VAL A 103 -5.05 6.80 -13.75
N ASN A 104 -5.37 5.55 -14.10
CA ASN A 104 -6.74 5.09 -14.24
C ASN A 104 -7.14 4.08 -13.17
N THR A 105 -8.40 4.14 -12.74
CA THR A 105 -8.96 3.27 -11.71
C THR A 105 -10.15 2.47 -12.25
N GLY A 106 -10.27 1.21 -11.80
CA GLY A 106 -11.34 0.29 -12.18
C GLY A 106 -10.91 -0.79 -13.18
N ASN A 107 -9.79 -0.61 -13.87
CA ASN A 107 -9.19 -1.57 -14.79
C ASN A 107 -7.68 -1.62 -14.55
N ALA A 108 -7.13 -2.79 -14.28
CA ALA A 108 -5.71 -2.99 -13.98
C ALA A 108 -4.81 -3.03 -15.23
N ASN A 109 -5.40 -3.26 -16.39
CA ASN A 109 -4.65 -3.51 -17.63
C ASN A 109 -3.53 -4.55 -17.46
N ALA A 110 -3.84 -5.60 -16.73
CA ALA A 110 -2.96 -6.75 -16.48
C ALA A 110 -3.55 -8.01 -17.11
N GLY A 111 -2.70 -8.90 -17.62
CA GLY A 111 -3.13 -10.09 -18.35
C GLY A 111 -3.77 -9.78 -19.71
N THR A 112 -3.46 -8.65 -20.31
CA THR A 112 -4.05 -8.13 -21.55
C THR A 112 -3.11 -8.25 -22.76
N GLY A 113 -1.91 -8.77 -22.57
CA GLY A 113 -0.94 -9.04 -23.63
C GLY A 113 -0.55 -7.80 -24.44
N ALA A 114 -0.32 -7.99 -25.74
CA ALA A 114 0.11 -6.91 -26.64
C ALA A 114 -0.98 -5.82 -26.82
N ASP A 115 -2.27 -6.18 -26.76
CA ASP A 115 -3.37 -5.19 -26.81
C ASP A 115 -3.30 -4.22 -25.64
N GLY A 116 -3.06 -4.73 -24.42
CA GLY A 116 -2.94 -3.90 -23.24
C GLY A 116 -1.75 -2.93 -23.29
N LEU A 117 -0.60 -3.38 -23.84
CA LEU A 117 0.55 -2.50 -24.06
C LEU A 117 0.22 -1.40 -25.09
N ALA A 118 -0.40 -1.77 -26.22
CA ALA A 118 -0.79 -0.81 -27.25
C ALA A 118 -1.78 0.24 -26.73
N ARG A 119 -2.80 -0.18 -25.95
CA ARG A 119 -3.78 0.71 -25.35
C ARG A 119 -3.17 1.63 -24.30
N ALA A 120 -2.32 1.13 -23.41
CA ALA A 120 -1.62 1.97 -22.43
C ALA A 120 -0.69 2.98 -23.15
N HIS A 121 0.04 2.54 -24.16
CA HIS A 121 0.88 3.44 -24.96
C HIS A 121 0.05 4.52 -25.69
N SER A 122 -1.13 4.18 -26.24
CA SER A 122 -1.99 5.16 -26.91
C SER A 122 -2.47 6.26 -25.95
N THR A 123 -2.70 5.94 -24.68
CA THR A 123 -3.04 6.97 -23.66
C THR A 123 -1.86 7.89 -23.36
N CYS A 124 -0.63 7.35 -23.34
CA CYS A 124 0.59 8.17 -23.20
C CYS A 124 0.77 9.11 -24.40
N VAL A 125 0.58 8.62 -25.63
CA VAL A 125 0.65 9.44 -26.84
C VAL A 125 -0.37 10.56 -26.78
N ALA A 126 -1.63 10.24 -26.48
CA ALA A 126 -2.71 11.22 -26.44
C ALA A 126 -2.51 12.32 -25.37
N LEU A 127 -1.95 11.98 -24.21
CA LEU A 127 -1.61 12.97 -23.18
C LEU A 127 -0.39 13.81 -23.60
N ALA A 128 0.63 13.16 -24.15
CA ALA A 128 1.85 13.84 -24.61
C ALA A 128 1.57 14.89 -25.69
N GLU A 129 0.70 14.59 -26.66
CA GLU A 129 0.25 15.55 -27.69
C GLU A 129 -0.39 16.80 -27.07
N ARG A 130 -1.27 16.63 -26.07
CA ARG A 130 -1.93 17.75 -25.38
C ARG A 130 -0.97 18.62 -24.55
N LEU A 131 0.09 18.01 -24.03
CA LEU A 131 1.11 18.69 -23.23
C LEU A 131 2.29 19.21 -24.06
N ASN A 132 2.30 18.89 -25.39
CA ASN A 132 3.43 19.18 -26.29
C ASN A 132 4.76 18.62 -25.77
N VAL A 133 4.74 17.34 -25.37
CA VAL A 133 5.89 16.59 -24.88
C VAL A 133 6.00 15.24 -25.60
N LYS A 134 7.05 14.45 -25.35
CA LYS A 134 7.19 13.11 -25.94
C LYS A 134 6.37 12.07 -25.17
N PRO A 135 5.87 11.00 -25.81
CA PRO A 135 5.14 9.91 -25.14
C PRO A 135 5.91 9.26 -23.97
N ASN A 136 7.23 9.13 -24.09
CA ASN A 136 8.10 8.55 -23.06
C ASN A 136 8.38 9.50 -21.87
N GLN A 137 7.83 10.68 -21.87
CA GLN A 137 7.78 11.61 -20.73
C GLN A 137 6.49 11.44 -19.89
N ILE A 138 5.64 10.44 -20.22
CA ILE A 138 4.40 10.12 -19.51
C ILE A 138 4.56 8.76 -18.83
N LEU A 139 4.23 8.65 -17.54
CA LEU A 139 4.18 7.39 -16.82
C LEU A 139 2.72 6.98 -16.60
N PRO A 140 2.24 5.87 -17.22
CA PRO A 140 0.88 5.37 -17.02
C PRO A 140 0.78 4.44 -15.81
N PHE A 141 -0.33 4.51 -15.08
CA PHE A 141 -0.66 3.63 -13.95
C PHE A 141 -2.10 3.16 -14.06
N SER A 142 -2.37 1.93 -13.68
CA SER A 142 -3.70 1.34 -13.70
C SER A 142 -3.94 0.54 -12.42
N THR A 143 -5.17 0.54 -11.93
CA THR A 143 -5.60 -0.29 -10.80
C THR A 143 -7.05 -0.72 -10.95
N GLY A 144 -7.39 -1.94 -10.53
CA GLY A 144 -8.74 -2.51 -10.63
C GLY A 144 -8.73 -3.94 -11.12
N VAL A 145 -9.70 -4.30 -11.97
CA VAL A 145 -9.91 -5.68 -12.43
C VAL A 145 -8.85 -6.11 -13.44
N ILE A 146 -8.33 -7.33 -13.26
CA ILE A 146 -7.36 -8.01 -14.11
C ILE A 146 -8.10 -8.74 -15.25
N MET A 147 -7.44 -8.98 -16.39
CA MET A 147 -7.94 -9.72 -17.56
C MET A 147 -9.08 -9.02 -18.33
N GLU A 148 -9.25 -7.72 -18.14
CA GLU A 148 -10.18 -6.91 -18.91
C GLU A 148 -9.40 -5.91 -19.81
N SER A 149 -9.86 -5.72 -21.06
CA SER A 149 -9.24 -4.77 -21.99
C SER A 149 -9.36 -3.35 -21.46
N LEU A 150 -8.28 -2.56 -21.55
CA LEU A 150 -8.27 -1.17 -21.07
C LEU A 150 -9.18 -0.30 -21.97
N PRO A 151 -10.19 0.39 -21.43
CA PRO A 151 -11.03 1.31 -22.21
C PRO A 151 -10.28 2.63 -22.49
N SER A 152 -9.22 2.56 -23.30
CA SER A 152 -8.32 3.69 -23.61
C SER A 152 -9.05 4.89 -24.20
N GLU A 153 -10.14 4.67 -24.94
CA GLU A 153 -10.96 5.71 -25.56
C GLU A 153 -11.61 6.61 -24.49
N ARG A 154 -12.07 6.01 -23.35
CA ARG A 154 -12.65 6.75 -22.24
C ARG A 154 -11.59 7.57 -21.49
N ILE A 155 -10.40 6.99 -21.31
CA ILE A 155 -9.26 7.70 -20.73
C ILE A 155 -8.91 8.91 -21.61
N ILE A 156 -8.73 8.71 -22.92
CA ILE A 156 -8.37 9.76 -23.88
C ILE A 156 -9.40 10.88 -23.91
N ALA A 157 -10.69 10.53 -23.90
CA ALA A 157 -11.78 11.51 -23.87
C ALA A 157 -11.79 12.38 -22.59
N GLY A 158 -11.30 11.86 -21.46
CA GLY A 158 -11.23 12.59 -20.19
C GLY A 158 -10.03 13.54 -20.06
N LEU A 159 -8.99 13.40 -20.91
CA LEU A 159 -7.71 14.11 -20.71
C LEU A 159 -7.83 15.64 -20.72
N ASP A 160 -8.58 16.21 -21.66
CA ASP A 160 -8.72 17.68 -21.78
C ASP A 160 -9.35 18.27 -20.53
N SER A 161 -10.37 17.59 -19.98
CA SER A 161 -11.03 17.99 -18.74
C SER A 161 -10.10 17.83 -17.52
N ALA A 162 -9.32 16.75 -17.48
CA ALA A 162 -8.35 16.53 -16.39
C ALA A 162 -7.28 17.62 -16.39
N ILE A 163 -6.70 17.94 -17.56
CA ILE A 163 -5.69 19.01 -17.68
C ILE A 163 -6.27 20.37 -17.26
N LYS A 164 -7.48 20.69 -17.72
CA LYS A 164 -8.15 21.95 -17.41
C LYS A 164 -8.45 22.11 -15.92
N ASN A 165 -8.79 21.02 -15.25
CA ASN A 165 -9.17 21.01 -13.83
C ASN A 165 -7.95 20.91 -12.89
N ALA A 166 -6.73 20.81 -13.42
CA ALA A 166 -5.54 20.57 -12.61
C ALA A 166 -5.23 21.71 -11.63
N LYS A 167 -5.08 21.36 -10.34
CA LYS A 167 -4.78 22.26 -9.22
C LYS A 167 -3.62 21.73 -8.40
N ALA A 168 -2.96 22.61 -7.65
CA ALA A 168 -1.82 22.24 -6.81
C ALA A 168 -2.22 21.54 -5.49
N ASP A 169 -3.46 21.72 -5.05
CA ASP A 169 -3.98 21.31 -3.74
C ASP A 169 -4.98 20.13 -3.79
N ASP A 170 -5.13 19.47 -4.93
CA ASP A 170 -6.15 18.43 -5.13
C ASP A 170 -5.71 17.02 -4.65
N TRP A 171 -4.83 16.96 -3.65
CA TRP A 171 -4.25 15.73 -3.12
C TRP A 171 -5.30 14.78 -2.52
N LEU A 172 -6.27 15.29 -1.74
CA LEU A 172 -7.32 14.45 -1.15
C LEU A 172 -8.22 13.85 -2.23
N SER A 173 -8.61 14.65 -3.24
CA SER A 173 -9.38 14.12 -4.37
C SER A 173 -8.61 13.08 -5.16
N ALA A 174 -7.29 13.23 -5.31
CA ALA A 174 -6.43 12.23 -5.95
C ALA A 174 -6.40 10.92 -5.14
N ALA A 175 -6.25 11.01 -3.81
CA ALA A 175 -6.33 9.83 -2.94
C ALA A 175 -7.67 9.08 -3.09
N GLN A 176 -8.78 9.81 -3.19
CA GLN A 176 -10.12 9.23 -3.43
C GLN A 176 -10.23 8.60 -4.83
N ALA A 177 -9.65 9.23 -5.85
CA ALA A 177 -9.78 8.79 -7.24
C ALA A 177 -9.03 7.46 -7.52
N ILE A 178 -7.95 7.16 -6.78
CA ILE A 178 -7.16 5.95 -6.95
C ILE A 178 -7.65 4.75 -6.13
N MET A 179 -8.62 4.92 -5.24
CA MET A 179 -9.19 3.84 -4.40
C MET A 179 -9.82 2.74 -5.26
N THR A 180 -9.86 1.51 -4.74
CA THR A 180 -10.58 0.37 -5.33
C THR A 180 -11.53 -0.26 -4.31
N THR A 181 -11.06 -1.18 -3.50
CA THR A 181 -11.75 -1.77 -2.34
C THR A 181 -11.48 -1.00 -1.05
N ASP A 182 -10.61 0.00 -1.11
CA ASP A 182 -10.31 0.90 0.01
C ASP A 182 -11.59 1.50 0.61
N THR A 183 -11.68 1.57 1.94
CA THR A 183 -12.82 2.19 2.65
C THR A 183 -12.55 3.66 2.99
N ALA A 184 -11.26 4.05 3.04
CA ALA A 184 -10.82 5.40 3.36
C ALA A 184 -9.70 5.87 2.41
N PRO A 185 -9.68 7.16 2.01
CA PRO A 185 -8.56 7.73 1.27
C PRO A 185 -7.32 7.80 2.17
N LYS A 186 -6.15 7.56 1.58
CA LYS A 186 -4.87 7.56 2.28
C LYS A 186 -3.99 8.67 1.74
N ALA A 187 -3.80 9.71 2.55
CA ALA A 187 -2.99 10.87 2.22
C ALA A 187 -2.29 11.40 3.47
N PHE A 188 -1.04 11.80 3.34
CA PHE A 188 -0.24 12.33 4.43
C PHE A 188 0.75 13.38 3.90
N GLY A 189 0.98 14.44 4.66
CA GLY A 189 1.92 15.49 4.29
C GLY A 189 2.68 16.03 5.50
N VAL A 190 3.88 16.54 5.25
CA VAL A 190 4.74 17.16 6.26
C VAL A 190 5.50 18.33 5.65
N GLN A 191 5.81 19.33 6.47
CA GLN A 191 6.73 20.41 6.13
C GLN A 191 7.96 20.36 7.02
N ILE A 192 9.13 20.59 6.42
CA ILE A 192 10.42 20.69 7.11
C ILE A 192 11.15 21.96 6.68
N ALA A 193 12.14 22.37 7.44
CA ALA A 193 12.99 23.50 7.08
C ALA A 193 14.36 23.01 6.59
N ILE A 194 14.76 23.37 5.37
CA ILE A 194 16.08 23.07 4.80
C ILE A 194 16.70 24.38 4.32
N GLY A 195 17.89 24.72 4.84
CA GLY A 195 18.58 25.95 4.44
C GLY A 195 17.76 27.23 4.67
N GLY A 196 16.90 27.25 5.69
CA GLY A 196 16.01 28.38 5.98
C GLY A 196 14.80 28.49 5.05
N LYS A 197 14.56 27.51 4.19
CA LYS A 197 13.38 27.42 3.31
C LYS A 197 12.44 26.34 3.82
N THR A 198 11.14 26.58 3.69
CA THR A 198 10.12 25.53 3.92
C THR A 198 10.10 24.59 2.74
N VAL A 199 10.19 23.30 3.02
CA VAL A 199 10.07 22.20 2.05
C VAL A 199 8.80 21.43 2.39
N SER A 200 7.94 21.27 1.42
CA SER A 200 6.70 20.51 1.54
C SER A 200 6.87 19.11 0.94
N ILE A 201 6.30 18.13 1.62
CA ILE A 201 6.23 16.75 1.17
C ILE A 201 4.78 16.30 1.33
N THR A 202 4.15 15.82 0.27
CA THR A 202 2.78 15.29 0.32
C THR A 202 2.72 14.01 -0.51
N GLY A 203 2.04 13.01 0.03
CA GLY A 203 1.87 11.74 -0.64
C GLY A 203 0.49 11.15 -0.46
N ILE A 204 0.14 10.27 -1.39
CA ILE A 204 -1.09 9.47 -1.38
C ILE A 204 -0.77 8.02 -1.68
N SER A 205 -1.60 7.11 -1.17
CA SER A 205 -1.53 5.70 -1.52
C SER A 205 -2.93 5.09 -1.60
N LYS A 206 -3.00 3.92 -2.24
CA LYS A 206 -4.19 3.07 -2.24
C LYS A 206 -3.79 1.61 -2.08
N GLY A 207 -4.70 0.84 -1.52
CA GLY A 207 -4.61 -0.60 -1.36
C GLY A 207 -5.36 -1.03 -0.10
N ALA A 208 -5.97 -2.22 -0.14
CA ALA A 208 -6.67 -2.85 0.96
C ALA A 208 -6.61 -4.38 0.89
N GLY A 209 -6.48 -4.96 -0.31
CA GLY A 209 -6.28 -6.39 -0.57
C GLY A 209 -5.22 -6.62 -1.64
N MET A 210 -4.77 -7.87 -1.79
CA MET A 210 -3.64 -8.29 -2.61
C MET A 210 -2.36 -7.52 -2.18
N ILE A 211 -2.07 -7.50 -0.86
CA ILE A 211 -0.98 -6.72 -0.25
C ILE A 211 0.10 -7.64 0.31
N ARG A 212 1.15 -7.82 -0.46
CA ARG A 212 2.46 -8.30 -0.04
C ARG A 212 3.52 -7.59 -0.87
N PRO A 213 3.96 -6.42 -0.47
CA PRO A 213 4.95 -5.69 -1.22
C PRO A 213 6.31 -6.38 -1.10
N ASN A 214 6.65 -7.10 -2.12
CA ASN A 214 8.05 -7.44 -2.42
C ASN A 214 8.44 -6.53 -3.58
N MET A 215 8.40 -5.21 -3.31
CA MET A 215 8.28 -4.12 -4.26
C MET A 215 6.92 -4.15 -4.97
N ALA A 216 5.82 -4.41 -4.22
CA ALA A 216 4.52 -4.47 -4.87
C ALA A 216 3.31 -4.58 -3.93
N THR A 217 2.22 -4.11 -4.29
CA THR A 217 0.77 -4.19 -4.11
C THR A 217 0.15 -2.90 -3.60
N MET A 218 0.47 -1.81 -4.28
CA MET A 218 -0.19 -0.55 -4.01
C MET A 218 0.10 0.43 -5.17
N LEU A 219 -0.61 1.51 -5.22
CA LEU A 219 -0.14 2.71 -5.89
C LEU A 219 0.22 3.74 -4.82
N GLY A 220 1.44 4.23 -4.85
CA GLY A 220 1.93 5.29 -3.97
C GLY A 220 2.59 6.39 -4.78
N PHE A 221 2.18 7.63 -4.52
CA PHE A 221 2.73 8.81 -5.16
C PHE A 221 3.13 9.79 -4.08
N ILE A 222 4.41 10.14 -4.00
CA ILE A 222 4.93 11.10 -3.02
C ILE A 222 5.65 12.21 -3.79
N ALA A 223 5.24 13.45 -3.60
CA ALA A 223 5.91 14.59 -4.21
C ALA A 223 6.47 15.56 -3.16
N THR A 224 7.50 16.28 -3.56
CA THR A 224 8.14 17.34 -2.76
C THR A 224 8.60 18.46 -3.67
N ASP A 225 8.68 19.67 -3.13
CA ASP A 225 9.31 20.80 -3.79
C ASP A 225 10.82 20.92 -3.48
N ALA A 226 11.39 20.00 -2.69
CA ALA A 226 12.81 19.96 -2.38
C ALA A 226 13.70 19.99 -3.62
N CYS A 227 14.83 20.70 -3.53
CA CYS A 227 15.88 20.68 -4.54
C CYS A 227 16.81 19.48 -4.30
N VAL A 228 16.70 18.43 -5.12
CA VAL A 228 17.40 17.15 -4.96
C VAL A 228 18.21 16.83 -6.22
N ASN A 229 19.42 16.32 -6.04
CA ASN A 229 20.20 15.80 -7.16
C ASN A 229 19.43 14.65 -7.83
N PRO A 230 19.14 14.71 -9.16
CA PRO A 230 18.40 13.67 -9.87
C PRO A 230 18.95 12.26 -9.67
N ALA A 231 20.28 12.12 -9.53
CA ALA A 231 20.94 10.84 -9.30
C ALA A 231 20.55 10.16 -7.96
N LEU A 232 20.02 10.93 -7.00
CA LEU A 232 19.55 10.42 -5.71
C LEU A 232 18.12 9.87 -5.76
N MET A 233 17.32 10.21 -6.77
CA MET A 233 15.90 9.89 -6.78
C MET A 233 15.64 8.38 -6.77
N GLN A 234 16.32 7.60 -7.59
CA GLN A 234 16.15 6.15 -7.59
C GLN A 234 16.65 5.49 -6.29
N PRO A 235 17.84 5.81 -5.75
CA PRO A 235 18.25 5.37 -4.40
C PRO A 235 17.25 5.72 -3.30
N ILE A 236 16.68 6.93 -3.32
CA ILE A 236 15.66 7.34 -2.35
C ILE A 236 14.40 6.47 -2.51
N ALA A 237 13.88 6.30 -3.73
CA ALA A 237 12.70 5.48 -3.97
C ALA A 237 12.88 4.04 -3.44
N ASN A 238 14.03 3.43 -3.70
CA ASN A 238 14.35 2.10 -3.20
C ASN A 238 14.38 2.06 -1.66
N ALA A 239 15.07 3.01 -1.03
CA ALA A 239 15.20 3.05 0.42
C ALA A 239 13.86 3.36 1.12
N LEU A 240 13.01 4.18 0.52
CA LEU A 240 11.65 4.44 1.01
C LEU A 240 10.81 3.17 0.93
N ALA A 241 10.83 2.45 -0.19
CA ALA A 241 10.09 1.20 -0.33
C ALA A 241 10.53 0.18 0.75
N GLU A 242 11.84 -0.03 0.94
CA GLU A 242 12.38 -0.94 1.95
C GLU A 242 12.04 -0.53 3.38
N GLY A 243 11.97 0.77 3.67
CA GLY A 243 11.68 1.30 5.00
C GLY A 243 10.19 1.41 5.33
N SER A 244 9.29 1.18 4.37
CA SER A 244 7.85 1.40 4.50
C SER A 244 7.01 0.33 3.81
N PHE A 245 6.74 0.45 2.52
CA PHE A 245 5.83 -0.41 1.77
C PHE A 245 6.29 -1.87 1.68
N ASN A 246 7.59 -2.15 1.66
CA ASN A 246 8.11 -3.52 1.74
C ASN A 246 8.05 -4.12 3.15
N ARG A 247 7.40 -3.45 4.09
CA ARG A 247 7.20 -3.91 5.47
C ARG A 247 5.74 -4.12 5.84
N ILE A 248 4.85 -4.14 4.85
CA ILE A 248 3.42 -4.38 5.09
C ILE A 248 2.95 -5.66 4.40
N THR A 249 1.89 -6.27 4.91
CA THR A 249 1.13 -7.31 4.21
C THR A 249 -0.29 -7.38 4.74
N VAL A 250 -1.26 -7.69 3.88
CA VAL A 250 -2.65 -8.01 4.26
C VAL A 250 -2.90 -9.51 4.12
N ASP A 251 -2.66 -10.08 2.95
CA ASP A 251 -3.06 -11.44 2.59
C ASP A 251 -1.91 -12.30 2.01
N GLY A 252 -0.74 -11.73 1.85
CA GLY A 252 0.41 -12.45 1.32
C GLY A 252 0.48 -12.51 -0.21
N ASP A 253 -0.48 -11.91 -0.93
CA ASP A 253 -0.54 -11.92 -2.39
C ASP A 253 0.15 -10.70 -3.01
N THR A 254 0.99 -10.93 -4.04
CA THR A 254 1.70 -9.86 -4.76
C THR A 254 0.95 -9.47 -6.03
N SER A 255 0.61 -8.18 -6.16
CA SER A 255 -0.12 -7.65 -7.32
C SER A 255 0.73 -7.53 -8.59
N THR A 256 0.04 -7.35 -9.69
CA THR A 256 0.60 -7.15 -11.03
C THR A 256 0.95 -5.69 -11.35
N ASN A 257 0.48 -4.72 -10.54
CA ASN A 257 0.44 -3.29 -10.91
C ASN A 257 1.23 -2.35 -10.01
N ASP A 258 1.82 -2.86 -8.94
CA ASP A 258 2.34 -2.03 -7.88
C ASP A 258 3.42 -1.06 -8.31
N SER A 259 3.29 0.15 -7.79
CA SER A 259 4.19 1.24 -8.14
C SER A 259 4.29 2.25 -7.00
N LEU A 260 5.51 2.53 -6.54
CA LEU A 260 5.84 3.70 -5.73
C LEU A 260 6.61 4.68 -6.61
N VAL A 261 6.08 5.89 -6.78
CA VAL A 261 6.74 6.96 -7.54
C VAL A 261 6.98 8.15 -6.62
N ILE A 262 8.19 8.66 -6.66
CA ILE A 262 8.58 9.88 -5.96
C ILE A 262 8.94 10.97 -6.96
N VAL A 263 8.52 12.19 -6.69
CA VAL A 263 8.74 13.37 -7.52
C VAL A 263 9.38 14.46 -6.68
N ALA A 264 10.49 15.04 -7.12
CA ALA A 264 11.06 16.27 -6.58
C ALA A 264 10.97 17.36 -7.65
N SER A 265 10.20 18.42 -7.38
CA SER A 265 10.02 19.50 -8.36
C SER A 265 11.16 20.50 -8.40
N ASN A 266 12.04 20.48 -7.42
CA ASN A 266 13.21 21.36 -7.31
C ASN A 266 12.86 22.87 -7.15
N GLN A 267 11.69 23.21 -6.61
CA GLN A 267 11.19 24.59 -6.56
C GLN A 267 11.23 25.25 -5.16
N ALA A 268 11.63 24.54 -4.09
CA ALA A 268 11.71 25.13 -2.73
C ALA A 268 12.80 26.20 -2.57
N GLY A 269 13.75 26.28 -3.49
CA GLY A 269 14.76 27.35 -3.54
C GLY A 269 15.85 27.26 -2.47
N HIS A 270 16.08 26.10 -1.88
CA HIS A 270 17.25 25.82 -1.04
C HIS A 270 18.42 25.26 -1.88
N ALA A 271 19.63 25.21 -1.30
CA ALA A 271 20.76 24.57 -1.95
C ALA A 271 20.47 23.08 -2.22
N ARG A 272 20.84 22.61 -3.41
CA ARG A 272 20.54 21.24 -3.83
C ARG A 272 21.14 20.23 -2.86
N ILE A 273 20.36 19.24 -2.49
CA ILE A 273 20.80 18.08 -1.71
C ILE A 273 21.62 17.18 -2.64
N GLU A 274 22.93 17.12 -2.41
CA GLU A 274 23.88 16.31 -3.22
C GLU A 274 24.22 14.97 -2.57
N SER A 275 23.89 14.76 -1.29
CA SER A 275 24.17 13.53 -0.55
C SER A 275 23.17 13.32 0.56
N LEU A 276 22.70 12.07 0.70
CA LEU A 276 21.84 11.67 1.82
C LEU A 276 22.58 11.55 3.16
N GLN A 277 23.90 11.57 3.15
CA GLN A 277 24.74 11.58 4.37
C GLN A 277 24.92 12.99 4.94
N SER A 278 24.61 14.04 4.18
CA SER A 278 24.61 15.42 4.72
C SER A 278 23.48 15.59 5.74
N LYS A 279 23.59 16.59 6.61
CA LYS A 279 22.57 16.88 7.62
C LYS A 279 21.20 17.18 6.96
N GLU A 280 21.20 17.98 5.90
CA GLU A 280 20.02 18.31 5.13
C GLU A 280 19.45 17.06 4.40
N GLY A 281 20.35 16.23 3.85
CA GLY A 281 19.96 14.98 3.19
C GLY A 281 19.30 13.98 4.14
N GLN A 282 19.85 13.84 5.36
CA GLN A 282 19.26 12.98 6.40
C GLN A 282 17.90 13.51 6.87
N LEU A 283 17.79 14.83 7.11
CA LEU A 283 16.53 15.45 7.50
C LEU A 283 15.46 15.25 6.43
N PHE A 284 15.80 15.49 5.17
CA PHE A 284 14.92 15.27 4.03
C PHE A 284 14.49 13.80 3.91
N PHE A 285 15.45 12.88 3.91
CA PHE A 285 15.17 11.44 3.78
C PHE A 285 14.27 10.95 4.92
N ASN A 286 14.51 11.36 6.16
CA ASN A 286 13.70 10.95 7.30
C ASN A 286 12.26 11.47 7.17
N ALA A 287 12.05 12.68 6.68
CA ALA A 287 10.72 13.22 6.46
C ALA A 287 9.98 12.49 5.32
N MET A 288 10.67 12.19 4.21
CA MET A 288 10.12 11.35 3.13
C MET A 288 9.74 9.95 3.64
N LEU A 289 10.59 9.35 4.48
CA LEU A 289 10.36 8.02 5.05
C LEU A 289 9.17 8.01 6.01
N GLU A 290 8.99 9.07 6.79
CA GLU A 290 7.81 9.22 7.66
C GLU A 290 6.52 9.26 6.84
N VAL A 291 6.46 10.08 5.78
CA VAL A 291 5.31 10.10 4.86
C VAL A 291 5.04 8.71 4.27
N ALA A 292 6.09 8.04 3.79
CA ALA A 292 5.97 6.71 3.20
C ALA A 292 5.47 5.66 4.21
N ARG A 293 5.92 5.71 5.48
CA ARG A 293 5.47 4.82 6.56
C ARG A 293 4.02 5.04 6.94
N GLN A 294 3.60 6.29 7.10
CA GLN A 294 2.21 6.62 7.39
C GLN A 294 1.27 6.10 6.28
N LEU A 295 1.65 6.28 5.02
CA LEU A 295 0.90 5.77 3.87
C LEU A 295 0.87 4.24 3.83
N ALA A 296 1.98 3.57 4.11
CA ALA A 296 2.07 2.12 4.15
C ALA A 296 1.22 1.52 5.28
N GLN A 297 1.31 2.07 6.50
CA GLN A 297 0.49 1.63 7.64
C GLN A 297 -1.00 1.89 7.41
N ALA A 298 -1.35 3.00 6.76
CA ALA A 298 -2.73 3.31 6.41
C ALA A 298 -3.36 2.23 5.49
N ILE A 299 -2.57 1.62 4.59
CA ILE A 299 -3.00 0.48 3.77
C ILE A 299 -3.39 -0.72 4.64
N VAL A 300 -2.56 -1.07 5.62
CA VAL A 300 -2.82 -2.20 6.52
C VAL A 300 -4.00 -1.93 7.44
N ARG A 301 -4.12 -0.70 7.97
CA ARG A 301 -5.24 -0.26 8.82
C ARG A 301 -6.57 -0.32 8.08
N ASP A 302 -6.55 -0.13 6.77
CA ASP A 302 -7.70 -0.22 5.87
C ASP A 302 -7.73 -1.56 5.10
N GLY A 303 -7.02 -2.57 5.59
CA GLY A 303 -7.01 -3.91 5.00
C GLY A 303 -8.43 -4.49 4.91
N GLU A 304 -8.72 -5.22 3.83
CA GLU A 304 -10.04 -5.81 3.59
C GLU A 304 -10.51 -6.63 4.80
N GLY A 305 -11.55 -6.15 5.48
CA GLY A 305 -12.11 -6.79 6.67
C GLY A 305 -11.24 -6.72 7.92
N ALA A 306 -10.19 -5.91 7.95
CA ALA A 306 -9.31 -5.77 9.12
C ALA A 306 -10.06 -5.25 10.34
N THR A 307 -9.84 -5.87 11.51
CA THR A 307 -10.34 -5.44 12.80
C THR A 307 -9.22 -5.11 13.79
N LYS A 308 -8.00 -5.54 13.46
CA LYS A 308 -6.79 -5.30 14.27
C LYS A 308 -5.61 -4.93 13.39
N PHE A 309 -4.81 -3.99 13.88
CA PHE A 309 -3.50 -3.65 13.32
C PHE A 309 -2.42 -4.37 14.13
N MET A 310 -1.60 -5.16 13.46
CA MET A 310 -0.57 -5.96 14.09
C MET A 310 0.81 -5.48 13.68
N THR A 311 1.67 -5.21 14.66
CA THR A 311 3.10 -5.01 14.46
C THR A 311 3.84 -6.29 14.82
N VAL A 312 4.53 -6.91 13.87
CA VAL A 312 5.38 -8.08 14.11
C VAL A 312 6.83 -7.61 14.10
N GLN A 313 7.45 -7.60 15.26
CA GLN A 313 8.83 -7.16 15.49
C GLN A 313 9.69 -8.37 15.83
N VAL A 314 10.70 -8.63 15.02
CA VAL A 314 11.66 -9.72 15.25
C VAL A 314 13.03 -9.12 15.47
N GLU A 315 13.66 -9.54 16.57
CA GLU A 315 14.94 -9.02 17.07
C GLU A 315 15.92 -10.18 17.31
N GLY A 316 17.20 -9.83 17.42
CA GLY A 316 18.22 -10.80 17.81
C GLY A 316 18.55 -11.84 16.75
N GLY A 317 18.27 -11.58 15.46
CA GLY A 317 18.67 -12.46 14.37
C GLY A 317 20.10 -12.27 13.89
N ASN A 318 20.64 -13.25 13.19
CA ASN A 318 21.98 -13.17 12.58
C ASN A 318 22.01 -12.17 11.40
N SER A 319 20.87 -11.93 10.77
CA SER A 319 20.73 -10.99 9.67
C SER A 319 19.33 -10.39 9.63
N VAL A 320 19.19 -9.23 8.98
CA VAL A 320 17.90 -8.61 8.69
C VAL A 320 16.98 -9.55 7.88
N GLN A 321 17.56 -10.34 6.96
CA GLN A 321 16.83 -11.31 6.17
C GLN A 321 16.22 -12.41 7.04
N GLU A 322 16.97 -12.95 8.02
CA GLU A 322 16.48 -13.95 8.97
C GLU A 322 15.29 -13.39 9.78
N CYS A 323 15.43 -12.18 10.35
CA CYS A 323 14.33 -11.52 11.06
C CYS A 323 13.12 -11.27 10.15
N SER A 324 13.34 -10.90 8.90
CA SER A 324 12.28 -10.71 7.90
C SER A 324 11.54 -12.01 7.60
N GLN A 325 12.26 -13.13 7.42
CA GLN A 325 11.64 -14.45 7.18
C GLN A 325 10.68 -14.84 8.33
N VAL A 326 11.13 -14.68 9.57
CA VAL A 326 10.30 -14.96 10.76
C VAL A 326 9.10 -14.02 10.82
N ALA A 327 9.32 -12.71 10.64
CA ALA A 327 8.25 -11.72 10.70
C ALA A 327 7.16 -12.01 9.65
N TYR A 328 7.55 -12.32 8.42
CA TYR A 328 6.59 -12.67 7.36
C TYR A 328 5.95 -14.04 7.55
N ALA A 329 6.64 -15.03 8.11
CA ALA A 329 6.03 -16.32 8.46
C ALA A 329 4.85 -16.13 9.45
N ILE A 330 5.02 -15.28 10.45
CA ILE A 330 3.96 -14.91 11.39
C ILE A 330 2.87 -14.10 10.69
N ALA A 331 3.23 -13.05 9.97
CA ALA A 331 2.30 -12.12 9.33
C ALA A 331 1.44 -12.75 8.22
N HIS A 332 1.94 -13.80 7.55
CA HIS A 332 1.21 -14.55 6.52
C HIS A 332 0.46 -15.78 7.05
N SER A 333 0.63 -16.16 8.32
CA SER A 333 -0.04 -17.35 8.87
C SER A 333 -1.56 -17.13 9.01
N PRO A 334 -2.40 -17.84 8.25
CA PRO A 334 -3.85 -17.73 8.42
C PRO A 334 -4.30 -18.10 9.83
N LEU A 335 -3.60 -19.08 10.46
CA LEU A 335 -3.91 -19.49 11.83
C LEU A 335 -3.59 -18.41 12.86
N VAL A 336 -2.50 -17.66 12.69
CA VAL A 336 -2.19 -16.50 13.55
C VAL A 336 -3.23 -15.41 13.30
N LYS A 337 -3.48 -15.03 12.05
CA LYS A 337 -4.39 -13.94 11.70
C LYS A 337 -5.82 -14.20 12.18
N THR A 338 -6.32 -15.43 12.09
CA THR A 338 -7.65 -15.79 12.59
C THR A 338 -7.72 -15.86 14.11
N ALA A 339 -6.62 -16.21 14.81
CA ALA A 339 -6.54 -16.11 16.27
C ALA A 339 -6.64 -14.66 16.74
N PHE A 340 -5.95 -13.74 16.07
CA PHE A 340 -6.04 -12.30 16.35
C PHE A 340 -7.46 -11.78 16.14
N TYR A 341 -8.13 -12.16 15.06
CA TYR A 341 -9.54 -11.84 14.85
C TYR A 341 -10.44 -12.32 15.99
N ALA A 342 -10.22 -13.55 16.45
CA ALA A 342 -10.97 -14.13 17.57
C ALA A 342 -10.57 -13.56 18.94
N SER A 343 -9.57 -12.67 19.00
CA SER A 343 -8.94 -12.20 20.25
C SER A 343 -8.44 -13.36 21.13
N ASP A 344 -7.93 -14.42 20.49
CA ASP A 344 -7.35 -15.61 21.12
C ASP A 344 -5.81 -15.45 21.23
N PRO A 345 -5.23 -15.39 22.44
CA PRO A 345 -3.77 -15.31 22.63
C PRO A 345 -3.10 -16.65 22.35
N ASN A 346 -3.19 -17.11 21.11
CA ASN A 346 -2.72 -18.42 20.69
C ASN A 346 -1.20 -18.46 20.47
N LEU A 347 -0.44 -18.57 21.55
CA LEU A 347 1.03 -18.61 21.52
C LEU A 347 1.58 -19.74 20.65
N GLY A 348 0.90 -20.91 20.64
CA GLY A 348 1.33 -22.05 19.87
C GLY A 348 1.33 -21.79 18.37
N ARG A 349 0.36 -21.05 17.84
CA ARG A 349 0.30 -20.68 16.41
C ARG A 349 1.43 -19.72 16.04
N ILE A 350 1.76 -18.77 16.92
CA ILE A 350 2.86 -17.82 16.69
C ILE A 350 4.20 -18.58 16.69
N LEU A 351 4.47 -19.41 17.74
CA LEU A 351 5.71 -20.17 17.84
C LEU A 351 5.85 -21.21 16.69
N ALA A 352 4.75 -21.82 16.26
CA ALA A 352 4.75 -22.68 15.07
C ALA A 352 5.18 -21.92 13.82
N ALA A 353 4.71 -20.67 13.63
CA ALA A 353 5.11 -19.82 12.51
C ALA A 353 6.59 -19.45 12.57
N VAL A 354 7.13 -19.16 13.75
CA VAL A 354 8.58 -18.98 13.97
C VAL A 354 9.34 -20.25 13.54
N GLY A 355 8.87 -21.43 13.94
CA GLY A 355 9.53 -22.70 13.67
C GLY A 355 9.61 -23.11 12.19
N TYR A 356 8.62 -22.73 11.36
CA TYR A 356 8.65 -23.03 9.92
C TYR A 356 9.14 -21.85 9.05
N ALA A 357 9.73 -20.83 9.63
CA ALA A 357 10.19 -19.63 8.89
C ALA A 357 11.34 -19.89 7.91
N GLY A 358 11.89 -21.10 7.85
CA GLY A 358 12.95 -21.49 6.93
C GLY A 358 14.38 -21.23 7.44
N ILE A 359 14.55 -21.18 8.76
CA ILE A 359 15.86 -21.07 9.42
C ILE A 359 16.26 -22.47 9.90
N GLU A 360 17.20 -23.10 9.19
CA GLU A 360 17.56 -24.51 9.40
C GLU A 360 18.17 -24.80 10.78
N ASP A 361 18.95 -23.88 11.33
CA ASP A 361 19.64 -23.98 12.61
C ASP A 361 18.98 -23.17 13.73
N LEU A 362 17.67 -22.91 13.65
CA LEU A 362 16.93 -22.22 14.66
C LEU A 362 16.90 -23.02 15.98
N ASP A 363 17.46 -22.45 17.06
CA ASP A 363 17.38 -23.02 18.39
C ASP A 363 16.15 -22.48 19.14
N GLN A 364 15.13 -23.30 19.27
CA GLN A 364 13.90 -22.92 19.95
C GLN A 364 14.12 -22.54 21.42
N SER A 365 15.18 -23.04 22.07
CA SER A 365 15.46 -22.76 23.48
C SER A 365 15.93 -21.30 23.71
N LEU A 366 16.25 -20.56 22.65
CA LEU A 366 16.64 -19.15 22.73
C LEU A 366 15.47 -18.20 22.48
N ILE A 367 14.30 -18.72 22.08
CA ILE A 367 13.16 -17.89 21.64
C ILE A 367 12.44 -17.30 22.85
N GLU A 368 12.32 -15.97 22.84
CA GLU A 368 11.47 -15.20 23.73
C GLU A 368 10.31 -14.58 22.94
N LEU A 369 9.10 -14.61 23.48
CA LEU A 369 7.90 -14.08 22.84
C LEU A 369 7.16 -13.14 23.78
N TYR A 370 6.73 -12.00 23.22
CA TYR A 370 5.96 -10.99 23.91
C TYR A 370 4.72 -10.60 23.09
N LEU A 371 3.63 -10.33 23.79
CA LEU A 371 2.44 -9.64 23.26
C LEU A 371 2.34 -8.29 23.97
N ASP A 372 2.60 -7.21 23.29
CA ASP A 372 2.87 -5.89 23.83
C ASP A 372 3.92 -5.97 24.98
N GLU A 373 3.55 -5.58 26.18
CA GLU A 373 4.40 -5.65 27.37
C GLU A 373 4.41 -7.02 28.06
N VAL A 374 3.53 -7.95 27.65
CA VAL A 374 3.37 -9.24 28.33
C VAL A 374 4.37 -10.26 27.80
N HIS A 375 5.27 -10.74 28.65
CA HIS A 375 6.20 -11.83 28.34
C HIS A 375 5.46 -13.17 28.39
N VAL A 376 5.14 -13.74 27.24
CA VAL A 376 4.23 -14.89 27.12
C VAL A 376 4.94 -16.22 26.95
N ALA A 377 6.16 -16.22 26.35
CA ALA A 377 6.99 -17.42 26.24
C ALA A 377 8.47 -17.09 26.46
N THR A 378 9.19 -18.03 27.06
CA THR A 378 10.62 -17.97 27.34
C THR A 378 11.23 -19.33 27.08
N HIS A 379 12.47 -19.36 26.55
CA HIS A 379 13.20 -20.59 26.20
C HIS A 379 12.36 -21.56 25.36
N GLY A 380 11.57 -21.02 24.43
CA GLY A 380 10.69 -21.81 23.55
C GLY A 380 9.46 -22.42 24.23
N GLY A 381 9.26 -22.19 25.52
CA GLY A 381 8.12 -22.68 26.30
C GLY A 381 7.25 -21.55 26.86
N ARG A 382 6.07 -21.89 27.41
CA ARG A 382 5.22 -20.91 28.10
C ARG A 382 5.99 -20.28 29.26
N HIS A 383 5.96 -18.95 29.37
CA HIS A 383 6.61 -18.24 30.47
C HIS A 383 5.95 -18.63 31.80
N PRO A 384 6.74 -18.98 32.87
CA PRO A 384 6.18 -19.50 34.15
C PRO A 384 5.17 -18.56 34.83
N ASN A 385 5.37 -17.26 34.69
CA ASN A 385 4.49 -16.24 35.29
C ASN A 385 3.37 -15.77 34.37
N TYR A 386 3.26 -16.29 33.13
CA TYR A 386 2.22 -15.88 32.20
C TYR A 386 0.84 -16.35 32.71
N GLN A 387 -0.08 -15.40 32.80
CA GLN A 387 -1.50 -15.66 33.04
C GLN A 387 -2.30 -15.45 31.74
N GLU A 388 -3.23 -16.35 31.46
CA GLU A 388 -4.08 -16.28 30.27
C GLU A 388 -4.88 -14.97 30.21
N ALA A 389 -5.31 -14.45 31.35
CA ALA A 389 -6.03 -13.18 31.45
C ALA A 389 -5.21 -11.98 30.92
N ASP A 390 -3.87 -12.01 31.08
CA ASP A 390 -3.00 -10.94 30.56
C ASP A 390 -2.94 -10.99 29.02
N GLY A 391 -2.80 -12.18 28.45
CA GLY A 391 -2.86 -12.36 27.00
C GLY A 391 -4.22 -11.94 26.43
N GLN A 392 -5.31 -12.35 27.05
CA GLN A 392 -6.66 -11.93 26.65
C GLN A 392 -6.85 -10.42 26.70
N ARG A 393 -6.32 -9.75 27.74
CA ARG A 393 -6.36 -8.29 27.85
C ARG A 393 -5.66 -7.61 26.68
N VAL A 394 -4.49 -8.09 26.28
CA VAL A 394 -3.76 -7.56 25.10
C VAL A 394 -4.56 -7.84 23.83
N MET A 395 -5.06 -9.07 23.66
CA MET A 395 -5.78 -9.46 22.43
C MET A 395 -7.12 -8.73 22.24
N GLN A 396 -7.67 -8.07 23.25
CA GLN A 396 -8.83 -7.18 23.10
C GLN A 396 -8.50 -5.82 22.47
N GLN A 397 -7.22 -5.44 22.40
CA GLN A 397 -6.81 -4.18 21.79
C GLN A 397 -6.99 -4.23 20.25
N SER A 398 -7.20 -3.06 19.65
CA SER A 398 -7.23 -2.92 18.18
C SER A 398 -5.84 -2.85 17.54
N GLU A 399 -4.82 -2.51 18.33
CA GLU A 399 -3.42 -2.49 17.91
C GLU A 399 -2.59 -3.37 18.86
N ILE A 400 -1.80 -4.28 18.30
CA ILE A 400 -1.06 -5.27 19.08
C ILE A 400 0.31 -5.47 18.47
N THR A 401 1.34 -5.49 19.33
CA THR A 401 2.70 -5.83 18.93
C THR A 401 3.04 -7.26 19.32
N VAL A 402 3.44 -8.07 18.36
CA VAL A 402 4.08 -9.37 18.55
C VAL A 402 5.58 -9.16 18.46
N ARG A 403 6.31 -9.30 19.56
CA ARG A 403 7.77 -9.19 19.58
C ARG A 403 8.39 -10.56 19.81
N VAL A 404 9.29 -10.96 18.92
CA VAL A 404 10.04 -12.22 18.98
C VAL A 404 11.51 -11.90 19.08
N GLU A 405 12.19 -12.42 20.09
CA GLU A 405 13.66 -12.39 20.20
C GLU A 405 14.21 -13.77 19.82
N LEU A 406 15.15 -13.79 18.88
CA LEU A 406 15.73 -15.03 18.37
C LEU A 406 16.99 -15.47 19.14
N GLY A 407 17.65 -14.56 19.88
CA GLY A 407 18.83 -14.85 20.67
C GLY A 407 20.08 -15.26 19.87
N ARG A 408 20.16 -14.89 18.60
CA ARG A 408 21.20 -15.35 17.64
C ARG A 408 22.16 -14.26 17.20
N GLY A 409 21.79 -12.99 17.34
CA GLY A 409 22.57 -11.84 16.88
C GLY A 409 21.97 -10.52 17.32
N SER A 410 22.13 -9.47 16.49
CA SER A 410 21.66 -8.12 16.81
C SER A 410 20.78 -7.50 15.70
N ALA A 411 20.50 -8.24 14.64
CA ALA A 411 19.64 -7.74 13.56
C ALA A 411 18.19 -7.66 14.01
N THR A 412 17.44 -6.72 13.40
CA THR A 412 16.02 -6.52 13.68
C THR A 412 15.26 -6.29 12.40
N HIS A 413 13.98 -6.69 12.38
CA HIS A 413 13.05 -6.38 11.31
C HIS A 413 11.62 -6.24 11.85
N THR A 414 10.85 -5.32 11.26
CA THR A 414 9.45 -5.09 11.63
C THR A 414 8.56 -5.20 10.41
N VAL A 415 7.45 -5.92 10.53
CA VAL A 415 6.38 -6.04 9.52
C VAL A 415 5.06 -5.60 10.14
N TRP A 416 4.26 -4.84 9.38
CA TRP A 416 2.90 -4.47 9.76
C TRP A 416 1.90 -5.31 8.98
N THR A 417 0.91 -5.83 9.67
CA THR A 417 -0.15 -6.66 9.09
C THR A 417 -1.48 -6.44 9.83
N CYS A 418 -2.52 -7.11 9.38
CA CYS A 418 -3.83 -7.13 10.02
C CYS A 418 -4.28 -8.56 10.29
N ASP A 419 -5.37 -8.74 11.02
CA ASP A 419 -6.05 -10.00 11.23
C ASP A 419 -6.84 -10.47 9.98
N PHE A 420 -7.44 -11.67 10.03
CA PHE A 420 -8.39 -12.17 9.03
C PHE A 420 -9.76 -12.36 9.66
N SER A 421 -10.71 -11.54 9.23
CA SER A 421 -12.12 -11.64 9.60
C SER A 421 -12.94 -12.41 8.55
N HIS A 422 -14.20 -12.68 8.85
CA HIS A 422 -15.17 -13.21 7.88
C HIS A 422 -15.39 -12.25 6.70
N GLU A 423 -15.27 -10.94 6.94
CA GLU A 423 -15.52 -9.92 5.92
C GLU A 423 -14.45 -9.94 4.82
N TYR A 424 -13.20 -10.37 5.11
CA TYR A 424 -12.17 -10.60 4.08
C TYR A 424 -12.67 -11.59 3.03
N VAL A 425 -13.27 -12.70 3.45
CA VAL A 425 -13.83 -13.71 2.52
C VAL A 425 -15.01 -13.15 1.74
N THR A 426 -15.91 -12.42 2.42
CA THR A 426 -17.10 -11.81 1.80
C THR A 426 -16.69 -10.83 0.69
N ILE A 427 -15.76 -9.91 0.96
CA ILE A 427 -15.29 -8.91 -0.01
C ILE A 427 -14.68 -9.60 -1.23
N ASN A 428 -13.82 -10.59 -1.01
CA ASN A 428 -13.10 -11.24 -2.11
C ASN A 428 -13.98 -12.21 -2.93
N ALA A 429 -15.02 -12.81 -2.33
CA ALA A 429 -16.00 -13.60 -3.04
C ALA A 429 -16.86 -12.76 -4.02
N ASP A 430 -17.13 -11.50 -3.67
CA ASP A 430 -17.98 -10.58 -4.44
C ASP A 430 -17.20 -9.58 -5.31
N TYR A 431 -15.86 -9.70 -5.40
CA TYR A 431 -14.97 -8.68 -6.01
C TYR A 431 -15.31 -8.29 -7.47
N ARG A 432 -15.89 -9.21 -8.25
CA ARG A 432 -16.24 -8.98 -9.67
C ARG A 432 -17.67 -8.48 -9.88
N SER A 433 -18.52 -8.46 -8.86
CA SER A 433 -19.94 -8.10 -8.96
C SER A 433 -20.24 -6.59 -8.92
#